data_86ddaed10a8b73157e1a18e6af9c96bb
#
_entry.id   86ddaed10a8b73157e1a18e6af9c96bb
#
_cell.length_a   1.000
_cell.length_b   1.000
_cell.length_c   1.000
_cell.angle_alpha   90.00
_cell.angle_beta   90.00
_cell.angle_gamma   90.00
#
_symmetry.space_group_name_H-M   'P 1'
#
loop_
_entity.id
_entity.type
_entity.pdbx_description
1 polymer ?
#
loop_
_entity_poly.entity_id
_entity_poly.type
_entity_poly.pdbx_seq_one_letter_code
_entity_poly.pdbx_strand_id
1 'polypeptide(L)'
;MSDRHGSDATGADGVQQRRPRADAARNRQRVSDAAVAVFAERGLSATVAQVAERADVGNATVFRNFATKEDLLSEVATRWLAEWGQVLDQRVSADAGDDTLADLIAEVVERFRQNKLALDLLRAGDLDDRMSSARAHVEARFTEALQRAQRAGLVRADVTYADLTLLILGMAGRLSDEAALDPAPWRRLADLTWAAIRA
;
A
#
# COMPACT_ATOMS: atom_id res chain seq x y z
N MET A 1 -27.69 -36.40 -60.06
CA MET A 1 -26.57 -36.92 -59.29
C MET A 1 -25.94 -35.76 -58.59
N SER A 2 -26.00 -35.85 -57.30
CA SER A 2 -25.94 -34.79 -56.31
C SER A 2 -24.51 -34.31 -56.03
N ASP A 3 -24.32 -33.00 -55.97
CA ASP A 3 -23.14 -32.39 -55.33
C ASP A 3 -23.60 -31.56 -54.15
N ARG A 4 -23.12 -31.96 -52.98
CA ARG A 4 -23.31 -31.22 -51.71
C ARG A 4 -22.02 -30.47 -51.41
N HIS A 5 -22.08 -29.18 -51.46
CA HIS A 5 -21.05 -28.31 -50.85
C HIS A 5 -21.47 -27.96 -49.43
N GLY A 6 -20.80 -28.54 -48.48
CA GLY A 6 -20.84 -28.08 -47.09
C GLY A 6 -19.85 -26.96 -46.90
N SER A 7 -20.33 -25.80 -46.53
CA SER A 7 -19.50 -24.62 -46.18
C SER A 7 -19.34 -24.58 -44.66
N ASP A 8 -18.14 -24.90 -44.22
CA ASP A 8 -17.68 -24.61 -42.87
C ASP A 8 -17.22 -23.14 -42.78
N ALA A 9 -18.02 -22.33 -42.09
CA ALA A 9 -17.67 -20.99 -41.73
C ALA A 9 -17.96 -20.80 -40.24
N THR A 10 -17.04 -21.29 -39.39
CA THR A 10 -17.12 -21.00 -37.96
C THR A 10 -15.70 -20.96 -37.41
N GLY A 11 -15.17 -19.78 -37.13
CA GLY A 11 -13.89 -19.71 -36.45
C GLY A 11 -13.12 -18.38 -36.39
N ALA A 12 -13.68 -17.28 -36.90
CA ALA A 12 -12.90 -16.02 -36.98
C ALA A 12 -13.27 -14.92 -35.98
N ASP A 13 -14.36 -15.02 -35.24
CA ASP A 13 -14.88 -13.90 -34.43
C ASP A 13 -14.38 -13.86 -32.98
N GLY A 14 -13.78 -14.92 -32.48
CA GLY A 14 -13.32 -15.02 -31.09
C GLY A 14 -11.97 -14.36 -30.78
N VAL A 15 -11.14 -14.12 -31.79
CA VAL A 15 -9.75 -13.65 -31.60
C VAL A 15 -9.67 -12.12 -31.60
N GLN A 16 -10.54 -11.42 -32.27
CA GLN A 16 -10.48 -9.96 -32.47
C GLN A 16 -11.03 -9.16 -31.27
N GLN A 17 -11.92 -9.71 -30.46
CA GLN A 17 -12.44 -9.03 -29.25
C GLN A 17 -11.56 -9.18 -28.00
N ARG A 18 -10.61 -10.12 -27.96
CA ARG A 18 -9.67 -10.31 -26.86
C ARG A 18 -8.54 -9.25 -26.82
N ARG A 19 -8.10 -8.74 -27.96
CA ARG A 19 -7.01 -7.75 -28.05
C ARG A 19 -7.33 -6.40 -27.41
N PRO A 20 -8.49 -5.74 -27.67
CA PRO A 20 -8.80 -4.43 -27.05
C PRO A 20 -8.94 -4.50 -25.53
N ARG A 21 -9.49 -5.59 -24.97
CA ARG A 21 -9.61 -5.77 -23.51
C ARG A 21 -8.26 -6.00 -22.84
N ALA A 22 -7.37 -6.76 -23.46
CA ALA A 22 -6.02 -6.99 -22.97
C ALA A 22 -5.17 -5.71 -23.01
N ASP A 23 -5.34 -4.86 -24.05
CA ASP A 23 -4.67 -3.57 -24.16
C ASP A 23 -5.18 -2.58 -23.11
N ALA A 24 -6.48 -2.54 -22.88
CA ALA A 24 -7.08 -1.72 -21.82
C ALA A 24 -6.60 -2.14 -20.42
N ALA A 25 -6.52 -3.45 -20.15
CA ALA A 25 -6.00 -3.96 -18.89
C ALA A 25 -4.52 -3.61 -18.69
N ARG A 26 -3.69 -3.75 -19.73
CA ARG A 26 -2.27 -3.35 -19.70
C ARG A 26 -2.10 -1.86 -19.46
N ASN A 27 -2.91 -1.02 -20.11
CA ASN A 27 -2.87 0.42 -19.90
C ASN A 27 -3.30 0.80 -18.48
N ARG A 28 -4.35 0.17 -17.94
CA ARG A 28 -4.76 0.38 -16.56
C ARG A 28 -3.64 0.02 -15.58
N GLN A 29 -2.97 -1.13 -15.80
CA GLN A 29 -1.86 -1.57 -14.97
C GLN A 29 -0.69 -0.58 -15.03
N ARG A 30 -0.31 -0.10 -16.23
CA ARG A 30 0.75 0.91 -16.40
C ARG A 30 0.43 2.20 -15.66
N VAL A 31 -0.80 2.68 -15.73
CA VAL A 31 -1.24 3.88 -15.00
C VAL A 31 -1.20 3.63 -13.50
N SER A 32 -1.66 2.48 -13.02
CA SER A 32 -1.62 2.11 -11.60
C SER A 32 -0.19 2.03 -11.07
N ASP A 33 0.72 1.39 -11.79
CA ASP A 33 2.12 1.26 -11.39
C ASP A 33 2.86 2.61 -11.39
N ALA A 34 2.59 3.47 -12.39
CA ALA A 34 3.10 4.83 -12.41
C ALA A 34 2.55 5.66 -11.23
N ALA A 35 1.27 5.50 -10.91
CA ALA A 35 0.65 6.17 -9.77
C ALA A 35 1.29 5.75 -8.45
N VAL A 36 1.54 4.46 -8.22
CA VAL A 36 2.26 3.96 -7.03
C VAL A 36 3.59 4.70 -6.87
N ALA A 37 4.40 4.79 -7.93
CA ALA A 37 5.70 5.45 -7.87
C ALA A 37 5.57 6.97 -7.60
N VAL A 38 4.70 7.67 -8.34
CA VAL A 38 4.54 9.12 -8.21
C VAL A 38 3.98 9.52 -6.86
N PHE A 39 2.99 8.78 -6.34
CA PHE A 39 2.44 9.05 -5.02
C PHE A 39 3.41 8.67 -3.89
N ALA A 40 4.22 7.63 -4.04
CA ALA A 40 5.26 7.30 -3.07
C ALA A 40 6.29 8.44 -2.93
N GLU A 41 6.68 9.06 -4.07
CA GLU A 41 7.65 10.16 -4.11
C GLU A 41 7.07 11.50 -3.61
N ARG A 42 5.81 11.80 -3.92
CA ARG A 42 5.20 13.14 -3.80
C ARG A 42 4.04 13.22 -2.82
N GLY A 43 3.57 12.09 -2.31
CA GLY A 43 2.40 12.03 -1.41
C GLY A 43 1.14 12.60 -2.06
N LEU A 44 0.28 13.19 -1.25
CA LEU A 44 -0.98 13.81 -1.69
C LEU A 44 -0.78 15.01 -2.64
N SER A 45 0.42 15.60 -2.70
CA SER A 45 0.73 16.68 -3.64
C SER A 45 0.90 16.21 -5.09
N ALA A 46 1.02 14.91 -5.34
CA ALA A 46 1.08 14.33 -6.68
C ALA A 46 -0.12 14.73 -7.54
N THR A 47 0.13 14.97 -8.83
CA THR A 47 -0.91 15.34 -9.79
C THR A 47 -1.18 14.24 -10.82
N VAL A 48 -2.38 14.21 -11.39
CA VAL A 48 -2.72 13.27 -12.48
C VAL A 48 -1.81 13.46 -13.69
N ALA A 49 -1.38 14.69 -13.98
CA ALA A 49 -0.46 14.97 -15.09
C ALA A 49 0.90 14.29 -14.89
N GLN A 50 1.43 14.29 -13.67
CA GLN A 50 2.69 13.59 -13.34
C GLN A 50 2.56 12.07 -13.46
N VAL A 51 1.39 11.52 -13.10
CA VAL A 51 1.10 10.09 -13.32
C VAL A 51 1.03 9.75 -14.79
N ALA A 52 0.33 10.59 -15.59
CA ALA A 52 0.22 10.41 -17.03
C ALA A 52 1.58 10.45 -17.73
N GLU A 53 2.42 11.43 -17.37
CA GLU A 53 3.79 11.57 -17.86
C GLU A 53 4.62 10.31 -17.52
N ARG A 54 4.59 9.86 -16.27
CA ARG A 54 5.33 8.66 -15.81
C ARG A 54 4.85 7.38 -16.48
N ALA A 55 3.54 7.27 -16.79
CA ALA A 55 2.93 6.13 -17.47
C ALA A 55 3.12 6.19 -19.00
N ASP A 56 3.66 7.26 -19.55
CA ASP A 56 3.74 7.53 -20.99
C ASP A 56 2.37 7.41 -21.68
N VAL A 57 1.38 8.13 -21.11
CA VAL A 57 0.01 8.23 -21.65
C VAL A 57 -0.52 9.66 -21.54
N GLY A 58 -1.58 9.98 -22.29
CA GLY A 58 -2.28 11.25 -22.10
C GLY A 58 -3.17 11.27 -20.85
N ASN A 59 -3.41 12.46 -20.27
CA ASN A 59 -4.31 12.66 -19.13
C ASN A 59 -5.70 12.03 -19.36
N ALA A 60 -6.24 12.14 -20.58
CA ALA A 60 -7.52 11.53 -20.95
C ALA A 60 -7.52 9.99 -20.79
N THR A 61 -6.36 9.35 -20.92
CA THR A 61 -6.23 7.90 -20.69
C THR A 61 -6.26 7.58 -19.21
N VAL A 62 -5.65 8.41 -18.35
CA VAL A 62 -5.74 8.26 -16.91
C VAL A 62 -7.19 8.39 -16.46
N PHE A 63 -7.90 9.46 -16.87
CA PHE A 63 -9.30 9.69 -16.49
C PHE A 63 -10.28 8.65 -17.04
N ARG A 64 -9.96 7.97 -18.15
CA ARG A 64 -10.76 6.81 -18.62
C ARG A 64 -10.64 5.60 -17.71
N ASN A 65 -9.53 5.45 -17.00
CA ASN A 65 -9.29 4.34 -16.08
C ASN A 65 -9.71 4.65 -14.63
N PHE A 66 -9.57 5.91 -14.22
CA PHE A 66 -9.87 6.43 -12.89
C PHE A 66 -10.59 7.77 -13.06
N ALA A 67 -11.85 7.84 -12.68
CA ALA A 67 -12.71 9.00 -12.95
C ALA A 67 -12.20 10.27 -12.24
N THR A 68 -11.60 10.12 -11.07
CA THR A 68 -11.06 11.20 -10.25
C THR A 68 -9.63 10.89 -9.78
N LYS A 69 -8.94 11.91 -9.23
CA LYS A 69 -7.67 11.72 -8.54
C LYS A 69 -7.86 10.89 -7.28
N GLU A 70 -8.98 11.07 -6.61
CA GLU A 70 -9.37 10.35 -5.39
C GLU A 70 -9.54 8.85 -5.66
N ASP A 71 -10.17 8.47 -6.79
CA ASP A 71 -10.29 7.06 -7.20
C ASP A 71 -8.91 6.42 -7.43
N LEU A 72 -8.01 7.15 -8.10
CA LEU A 72 -6.64 6.70 -8.35
C LEU A 72 -5.87 6.57 -7.03
N LEU A 73 -6.03 7.53 -6.13
CA LEU A 73 -5.40 7.54 -4.82
C LEU A 73 -5.89 6.38 -3.96
N SER A 74 -7.21 6.13 -3.92
CA SER A 74 -7.81 5.01 -3.21
C SER A 74 -7.29 3.66 -3.72
N GLU A 75 -7.17 3.48 -5.03
CA GLU A 75 -6.59 2.28 -5.64
C GLU A 75 -5.16 2.04 -5.15
N VAL A 76 -4.30 3.09 -5.20
CA VAL A 76 -2.89 3.01 -4.78
C VAL A 76 -2.78 2.74 -3.27
N ALA A 77 -3.57 3.44 -2.47
CA ALA A 77 -3.58 3.30 -1.01
C ALA A 77 -4.02 1.90 -0.57
N THR A 78 -5.12 1.40 -1.16
CA THR A 78 -5.65 0.06 -0.87
C THR A 78 -4.64 -1.01 -1.26
N ARG A 79 -4.00 -0.89 -2.42
CA ARG A 79 -2.95 -1.80 -2.87
C ARG A 79 -1.76 -1.82 -1.90
N TRP A 80 -1.27 -0.64 -1.51
CA TRP A 80 -0.16 -0.54 -0.56
C TRP A 80 -0.49 -1.17 0.80
N LEU A 81 -1.69 -0.91 1.34
CA LEU A 81 -2.15 -1.52 2.59
C LEU A 81 -2.31 -3.04 2.47
N ALA A 82 -2.84 -3.53 1.34
CA ALA A 82 -2.98 -4.97 1.10
C ALA A 82 -1.62 -5.69 1.00
N GLU A 83 -0.66 -5.10 0.28
CA GLU A 83 0.71 -5.62 0.20
C GLU A 83 1.37 -5.65 1.60
N TRP A 84 1.16 -4.60 2.40
CA TRP A 84 1.65 -4.55 3.77
C TRP A 84 0.95 -5.61 4.66
N GLY A 85 -0.36 -5.75 4.54
CA GLY A 85 -1.13 -6.78 5.24
C GLY A 85 -0.60 -8.20 4.97
N GLN A 86 -0.26 -8.52 3.72
CA GLN A 86 0.34 -9.81 3.36
C GLN A 86 1.71 -10.05 4.03
N VAL A 87 2.54 -9.02 4.12
CA VAL A 87 3.83 -9.11 4.85
C VAL A 87 3.58 -9.38 6.33
N LEU A 88 2.62 -8.68 6.94
CA LEU A 88 2.24 -8.87 8.34
C LEU A 88 1.69 -10.29 8.60
N ASP A 89 0.87 -10.83 7.69
CA ASP A 89 0.34 -12.19 7.79
C ASP A 89 1.47 -13.24 7.86
N GLN A 90 2.55 -13.03 7.09
CA GLN A 90 3.73 -13.90 7.10
C GLN A 90 4.56 -13.74 8.37
N ARG A 91 4.73 -12.49 8.85
CA ARG A 91 5.55 -12.16 10.02
C ARG A 91 4.88 -12.50 11.34
N VAL A 92 3.56 -12.31 11.43
CA VAL A 92 2.75 -12.55 12.64
C VAL A 92 2.13 -13.97 12.59
N SER A 93 2.89 -14.96 12.15
CA SER A 93 2.47 -16.36 12.14
C SER A 93 2.54 -16.95 13.56
N ALA A 94 1.96 -18.15 13.74
CA ALA A 94 1.99 -18.86 15.05
C ALA A 94 3.41 -19.13 15.55
N ASP A 95 4.37 -19.28 14.63
CA ASP A 95 5.79 -19.58 14.93
C ASP A 95 6.67 -18.31 15.04
N ALA A 96 6.08 -17.12 15.01
CA ALA A 96 6.82 -15.87 15.11
C ALA A 96 7.51 -15.75 16.49
N GLY A 97 8.76 -15.32 16.48
CA GLY A 97 9.56 -15.10 17.70
C GLY A 97 9.08 -13.91 18.53
N ASP A 98 9.60 -13.80 19.73
CA ASP A 98 9.22 -12.74 20.67
C ASP A 98 9.63 -11.33 20.20
N ASP A 99 10.69 -11.21 19.40
CA ASP A 99 11.18 -9.93 18.84
C ASP A 99 10.36 -9.40 17.66
N THR A 100 9.33 -10.14 17.23
CA THR A 100 8.51 -9.80 16.02
C THR A 100 7.98 -8.37 16.07
N LEU A 101 7.51 -7.87 17.20
CA LEU A 101 6.96 -6.51 17.29
C LEU A 101 8.03 -5.44 17.08
N ALA A 102 9.25 -5.62 17.63
CA ALA A 102 10.36 -4.70 17.44
C ALA A 102 10.74 -4.61 15.95
N ASP A 103 10.83 -5.75 15.27
CA ASP A 103 11.11 -5.83 13.84
C ASP A 103 10.01 -5.16 13.01
N LEU A 104 8.73 -5.35 13.36
CA LEU A 104 7.60 -4.71 12.68
C LEU A 104 7.59 -3.20 12.85
N ILE A 105 7.96 -2.68 14.03
CA ILE A 105 8.13 -1.23 14.26
C ILE A 105 9.25 -0.69 13.37
N ALA A 106 10.40 -1.34 13.30
CA ALA A 106 11.49 -0.93 12.43
C ALA A 106 11.09 -0.95 10.95
N GLU A 107 10.39 -2.00 10.52
CA GLU A 107 9.95 -2.14 9.13
C GLU A 107 8.88 -1.11 8.73
N VAL A 108 7.89 -0.83 9.57
CA VAL A 108 6.87 0.18 9.27
C VAL A 108 7.46 1.58 9.19
N VAL A 109 8.41 1.91 10.07
CA VAL A 109 9.12 3.19 10.05
C VAL A 109 9.93 3.34 8.76
N GLU A 110 10.62 2.29 8.31
CA GLU A 110 11.35 2.31 7.04
C GLU A 110 10.40 2.45 5.84
N ARG A 111 9.24 1.82 5.87
CA ARG A 111 8.19 1.99 4.83
C ARG A 111 7.68 3.42 4.75
N PHE A 112 7.52 4.10 5.88
CA PHE A 112 7.15 5.53 5.90
C PHE A 112 8.24 6.42 5.35
N ARG A 113 9.52 6.11 5.61
CA ARG A 113 10.65 6.82 5.01
C ARG A 113 10.63 6.74 3.48
N GLN A 114 10.29 5.58 2.94
CA GLN A 114 10.31 5.31 1.50
C GLN A 114 9.02 5.74 0.77
N ASN A 115 7.92 5.97 1.50
CA ASN A 115 6.61 6.22 0.91
C ASN A 115 5.91 7.41 1.58
N LYS A 116 6.04 8.58 0.96
CA LYS A 116 5.43 9.81 1.46
C LYS A 116 3.90 9.72 1.52
N LEU A 117 3.27 8.99 0.57
CA LEU A 117 1.83 8.79 0.59
C LEU A 117 1.36 8.06 1.84
N ALA A 118 2.12 7.07 2.32
CA ALA A 118 1.75 6.30 3.51
C ALA A 118 1.57 7.21 4.74
N LEU A 119 2.48 8.16 4.96
CA LEU A 119 2.37 9.16 6.03
C LEU A 119 1.21 10.12 5.83
N ASP A 120 1.03 10.60 4.60
CA ASP A 120 -0.05 11.55 4.28
C ASP A 120 -1.43 10.93 4.49
N LEU A 121 -1.62 9.65 4.09
CA LEU A 121 -2.87 8.92 4.27
C LEU A 121 -3.20 8.63 5.74
N LEU A 122 -2.19 8.35 6.56
CA LEU A 122 -2.41 8.16 7.99
C LEU A 122 -2.94 9.42 8.67
N ARG A 123 -2.61 10.60 8.15
CA ARG A 123 -3.11 11.89 8.63
C ARG A 123 -4.48 12.26 8.03
N ALA A 124 -4.71 11.90 6.77
CA ALA A 124 -5.91 12.26 6.05
C ALA A 124 -7.12 11.36 6.40
N GLY A 125 -6.90 10.16 6.94
CA GLY A 125 -7.94 9.15 7.15
C GLY A 125 -8.23 8.31 5.91
N ASP A 126 -9.32 7.56 5.97
CA ASP A 126 -9.71 6.63 4.89
C ASP A 126 -10.46 7.36 3.77
N LEU A 127 -10.19 6.95 2.54
CA LEU A 127 -10.81 7.51 1.33
C LEU A 127 -12.08 6.75 0.94
N ASP A 128 -12.14 5.45 1.21
CA ASP A 128 -13.29 4.59 0.94
C ASP A 128 -13.29 3.32 1.83
N ASP A 129 -14.36 2.51 1.71
CA ASP A 129 -14.55 1.29 2.51
C ASP A 129 -13.47 0.22 2.25
N ARG A 130 -12.88 0.17 1.04
CA ARG A 130 -11.82 -0.78 0.71
C ARG A 130 -10.54 -0.44 1.45
N MET A 131 -10.21 0.85 1.51
CA MET A 131 -9.07 1.34 2.27
C MET A 131 -9.28 1.13 3.77
N SER A 132 -10.47 1.41 4.29
CA SER A 132 -10.84 1.15 5.69
C SER A 132 -10.67 -0.33 6.05
N SER A 133 -11.14 -1.24 5.19
CA SER A 133 -11.00 -2.69 5.41
C SER A 133 -9.54 -3.15 5.41
N ALA A 134 -8.73 -2.64 4.47
CA ALA A 134 -7.31 -2.97 4.38
C ALA A 134 -6.53 -2.42 5.58
N ARG A 135 -6.87 -1.21 6.06
CA ARG A 135 -6.30 -0.60 7.28
C ARG A 135 -6.65 -1.42 8.51
N ALA A 136 -7.92 -1.83 8.67
CA ALA A 136 -8.35 -2.65 9.80
C ALA A 136 -7.62 -4.00 9.85
N HIS A 137 -7.29 -4.58 8.70
CA HIS A 137 -6.47 -5.80 8.65
C HIS A 137 -5.06 -5.57 9.18
N VAL A 138 -4.39 -4.49 8.75
CA VAL A 138 -3.06 -4.09 9.24
C VAL A 138 -3.09 -3.87 10.76
N GLU A 139 -4.08 -3.12 11.26
CA GLU A 139 -4.27 -2.87 12.69
C GLU A 139 -4.43 -4.16 13.49
N ALA A 140 -5.24 -5.11 12.99
CA ALA A 140 -5.46 -6.40 13.63
C ALA A 140 -4.14 -7.20 13.77
N ARG A 141 -3.30 -7.19 12.74
CA ARG A 141 -1.99 -7.89 12.78
C ARG A 141 -1.02 -7.24 13.76
N PHE A 142 -0.92 -5.91 13.77
CA PHE A 142 -0.10 -5.21 14.76
C PHE A 142 -0.59 -5.43 16.19
N THR A 143 -1.91 -5.41 16.39
CA THR A 143 -2.52 -5.68 17.70
C THR A 143 -2.20 -7.11 18.18
N GLU A 144 -2.22 -8.08 17.27
CA GLU A 144 -1.84 -9.47 17.61
C GLU A 144 -0.37 -9.56 18.03
N ALA A 145 0.55 -8.92 17.28
CA ALA A 145 1.97 -8.88 17.62
C ALA A 145 2.21 -8.20 18.98
N LEU A 146 1.51 -7.07 19.22
CA LEU A 146 1.56 -6.34 20.49
C LEU A 146 1.12 -7.22 21.66
N GLN A 147 -0.04 -7.88 21.56
CA GLN A 147 -0.56 -8.76 22.60
C GLN A 147 0.38 -9.95 22.87
N ARG A 148 1.05 -10.45 21.83
CA ARG A 148 2.05 -11.52 22.00
C ARG A 148 3.25 -11.03 22.80
N ALA A 149 3.81 -9.86 22.44
CA ALA A 149 4.92 -9.24 23.16
C ALA A 149 4.56 -8.91 24.63
N GLN A 150 3.32 -8.50 24.89
CA GLN A 150 2.80 -8.26 26.24
C GLN A 150 2.72 -9.58 27.05
N ARG A 151 2.21 -10.66 26.46
CA ARG A 151 2.17 -11.98 27.13
C ARG A 151 3.57 -12.54 27.44
N ALA A 152 4.55 -12.21 26.59
CA ALA A 152 5.97 -12.56 26.82
C ALA A 152 6.67 -11.65 27.84
N GLY A 153 5.99 -10.61 28.37
CA GLY A 153 6.58 -9.65 29.31
C GLY A 153 7.58 -8.67 28.69
N LEU A 154 7.64 -8.57 27.37
CA LEU A 154 8.55 -7.68 26.65
C LEU A 154 8.02 -6.25 26.55
N VAL A 155 6.70 -6.09 26.56
CA VAL A 155 6.00 -4.81 26.42
C VAL A 155 5.05 -4.62 27.59
N ARG A 156 4.95 -3.38 28.06
CA ARG A 156 4.03 -3.00 29.14
C ARG A 156 2.58 -3.35 28.77
N ALA A 157 1.82 -3.82 29.75
CA ALA A 157 0.44 -4.26 29.54
C ALA A 157 -0.54 -3.11 29.22
N ASP A 158 -0.20 -1.85 29.54
CA ASP A 158 -1.02 -0.67 29.32
C ASP A 158 -0.90 -0.10 27.89
N VAL A 159 0.07 -0.56 27.08
CA VAL A 159 0.31 -0.07 25.72
C VAL A 159 -0.77 -0.59 24.76
N THR A 160 -1.31 0.29 23.94
CA THR A 160 -2.29 -0.01 22.90
C THR A 160 -1.73 0.22 21.49
N TYR A 161 -2.43 -0.28 20.46
CA TYR A 161 -2.11 0.04 19.06
C TYR A 161 -2.19 1.55 18.79
N ALA A 162 -3.13 2.25 19.42
CA ALA A 162 -3.26 3.70 19.31
C ALA A 162 -2.01 4.42 19.85
N ASP A 163 -1.41 3.94 20.94
CA ASP A 163 -0.17 4.50 21.48
C ASP A 163 1.01 4.32 20.51
N LEU A 164 1.13 3.13 19.89
CA LEU A 164 2.13 2.89 18.84
C LEU A 164 1.95 3.85 17.67
N THR A 165 0.72 4.01 17.22
CA THR A 165 0.38 4.91 16.12
C THR A 165 0.72 6.35 16.48
N LEU A 166 0.38 6.82 17.69
CA LEU A 166 0.69 8.15 18.18
C LEU A 166 2.21 8.41 18.24
N LEU A 167 2.98 7.47 18.78
CA LEU A 167 4.44 7.57 18.87
C LEU A 167 5.09 7.65 17.50
N ILE A 168 4.74 6.71 16.62
CA ILE A 168 5.35 6.62 15.28
C ILE A 168 4.95 7.85 14.44
N LEU A 169 3.65 8.17 14.33
CA LEU A 169 3.18 9.25 13.47
C LEU A 169 3.53 10.64 14.00
N GLY A 170 3.47 10.82 15.31
CA GLY A 170 3.83 12.10 15.95
C GLY A 170 5.28 12.51 15.63
N MET A 171 6.19 11.55 15.62
CA MET A 171 7.61 11.80 15.32
C MET A 171 7.93 11.74 13.83
N ALA A 172 7.36 10.80 13.07
CA ALA A 172 7.60 10.65 11.63
C ALA A 172 7.23 11.90 10.83
N GLY A 173 6.24 12.64 11.31
CA GLY A 173 5.83 13.90 10.71
C GLY A 173 6.93 14.96 10.63
N ARG A 174 7.83 14.97 11.59
CA ARG A 174 9.00 15.89 11.60
C ARG A 174 10.11 15.44 10.66
N LEU A 175 10.20 14.12 10.40
CA LEU A 175 11.27 13.55 9.59
C LEU A 175 10.96 13.61 8.08
N SER A 176 9.68 13.69 7.71
CA SER A 176 9.26 13.58 6.30
C SER A 176 9.70 14.76 5.42
N ASP A 177 9.94 15.93 6.01
CA ASP A 177 10.25 17.15 5.25
C ASP A 177 11.76 17.37 5.06
N GLU A 178 12.59 17.00 6.05
CA GLU A 178 14.02 17.36 6.07
C GLU A 178 14.97 16.16 5.92
N ALA A 179 14.55 14.96 6.29
CA ALA A 179 15.43 13.78 6.43
C ALA A 179 14.95 12.53 5.65
N ALA A 180 14.11 12.71 4.64
CA ALA A 180 13.56 11.55 3.89
C ALA A 180 14.63 10.64 3.27
N LEU A 181 15.82 11.16 2.96
CA LEU A 181 16.92 10.41 2.35
C LEU A 181 17.88 9.79 3.38
N ASP A 182 18.02 10.37 4.57
CA ASP A 182 18.90 9.86 5.63
C ASP A 182 18.14 8.82 6.48
N PRO A 183 18.56 7.54 6.48
CA PRO A 183 17.90 6.50 7.28
C PRO A 183 18.19 6.60 8.79
N ALA A 184 19.21 7.36 9.23
CA ALA A 184 19.62 7.37 10.64
C ALA A 184 18.55 7.93 11.59
N PRO A 185 17.90 9.09 11.32
CA PRO A 185 16.81 9.58 12.16
C PRO A 185 15.60 8.63 12.21
N TRP A 186 15.31 7.93 11.11
CA TRP A 186 14.20 6.97 11.06
C TRP A 186 14.49 5.72 11.89
N ARG A 187 15.70 5.18 11.82
CA ARG A 187 16.13 4.09 12.72
C ARG A 187 16.04 4.52 14.18
N ARG A 188 16.49 5.75 14.48
CA ARG A 188 16.38 6.29 15.83
C ARG A 188 14.93 6.42 16.30
N LEU A 189 13.99 6.76 15.41
CA LEU A 189 12.56 6.75 15.71
C LEU A 189 12.09 5.35 16.11
N ALA A 190 12.45 4.31 15.36
CA ALA A 190 12.09 2.93 15.68
C ALA A 190 12.64 2.51 17.05
N ASP A 191 13.94 2.79 17.32
CA ASP A 191 14.59 2.47 18.59
C ASP A 191 13.91 3.18 19.78
N LEU A 192 13.59 4.47 19.62
CA LEU A 192 12.92 5.23 20.67
C LEU A 192 11.49 4.76 20.89
N THR A 193 10.75 4.39 19.83
CA THR A 193 9.43 3.82 19.96
C THR A 193 9.48 2.51 20.75
N TRP A 194 10.39 1.61 20.39
CA TRP A 194 10.59 0.36 21.11
C TRP A 194 10.97 0.60 22.58
N ALA A 195 11.92 1.52 22.84
CA ALA A 195 12.34 1.84 24.19
C ALA A 195 11.22 2.44 25.07
N ALA A 196 10.26 3.16 24.45
CA ALA A 196 9.15 3.77 25.16
C ALA A 196 8.07 2.77 25.61
N ILE A 197 7.94 1.63 24.92
CA ILE A 197 6.86 0.65 25.17
C ILE A 197 7.31 -0.60 25.91
N ARG A 198 8.59 -0.92 25.88
CA ARG A 198 9.11 -2.13 26.54
C ARG A 198 8.88 -2.09 28.06
N ALA A 199 8.74 -3.30 28.66
CA ALA A 199 8.56 -3.49 30.11
C ALA A 199 9.84 -3.14 30.91
#